data_3a8545bf62f18f7d33e9817fc89401bf
#
_entry.id   3a8545bf62f18f7d33e9817fc89401bf
#
_cell.length_a   1.000
_cell.length_b   1.000
_cell.length_c   1.000
_cell.angle_alpha   90.00
_cell.angle_beta   90.00
_cell.angle_gamma   90.00
#
_symmetry.space_group_name_H-M   'P 1'
#
loop_
_entity.id
_entity.type
_entity.pdbx_description
1 polymer ?
#
loop_
_entity_poly.entity_id
_entity_poly.type
_entity_poly.pdbx_seq_one_letter_code
_entity_poly.pdbx_strand_id
1 'polypeptide(L)'
;MIMSVNSYLEDVAKKLILSNEEENKINNSIAYFKYNMQRYFGNSIIEIREFGSYERKTNLPRKVDSNSDVDIMIVFDDDGSTPQTYLNRIRRAVELYYSSSDIKQSSPTIVLDMNHIKFEITPAIKKYGLYYIKNEDSWKETDCLKDRDNLIKVNKQNNYKIKPIIRLIKYWNVSKNYKCKLNIYNR
;
A
#
# COMPACT_ATOMS: atom_id res chain seq x y z
N MET A 1 33.83 7.25 -21.51
CA MET A 1 32.95 6.13 -21.94
C MET A 1 31.53 6.69 -22.04
N ILE A 2 30.92 6.66 -23.21
CA ILE A 2 29.54 7.19 -23.41
C ILE A 2 28.60 6.12 -22.86
N MET A 3 27.83 6.49 -21.83
CA MET A 3 26.83 5.60 -21.22
C MET A 3 25.66 5.44 -22.19
N SER A 4 25.21 4.21 -22.45
CA SER A 4 24.02 3.96 -23.25
C SER A 4 22.75 4.39 -22.52
N VAL A 5 21.69 4.71 -23.25
CA VAL A 5 20.37 5.04 -22.66
C VAL A 5 19.90 3.92 -21.73
N ASN A 6 20.07 2.68 -22.14
CA ASN A 6 19.66 1.53 -21.30
C ASN A 6 20.43 1.48 -19.99
N SER A 7 21.76 1.62 -20.00
CA SER A 7 22.53 1.61 -18.76
C SER A 7 22.20 2.80 -17.84
N TYR A 8 21.90 3.96 -18.42
CA TYR A 8 21.41 5.11 -17.66
C TYR A 8 20.08 4.82 -16.96
N LEU A 9 19.10 4.28 -17.68
CA LEU A 9 17.79 3.93 -17.12
C LEU A 9 17.89 2.84 -16.06
N GLU A 10 18.76 1.85 -16.23
CA GLU A 10 19.02 0.83 -15.21
C GLU A 10 19.61 1.42 -13.94
N ASP A 11 20.55 2.37 -14.04
CA ASP A 11 21.15 3.04 -12.89
C ASP A 11 20.12 3.93 -12.17
N VAL A 12 19.27 4.64 -12.89
CA VAL A 12 18.16 5.38 -12.30
C VAL A 12 17.21 4.43 -11.57
N ALA A 13 16.81 3.31 -12.21
CA ALA A 13 15.89 2.35 -11.62
C ALA A 13 16.42 1.71 -10.32
N LYS A 14 17.73 1.50 -10.21
CA LYS A 14 18.40 1.03 -8.96
C LYS A 14 18.26 2.05 -7.83
N LYS A 15 18.41 3.35 -8.12
CA LYS A 15 18.29 4.43 -7.13
C LYS A 15 16.85 4.65 -6.66
N LEU A 16 15.86 4.06 -7.35
CA LEU A 16 14.43 4.10 -7.01
C LEU A 16 13.99 2.93 -6.13
N ILE A 17 14.91 2.10 -5.68
CA ILE A 17 14.64 1.04 -4.70
C ILE A 17 14.78 1.64 -3.29
N LEU A 18 13.92 1.21 -2.37
CA LEU A 18 14.07 1.55 -0.96
C LEU A 18 15.44 1.06 -0.46
N SER A 19 16.11 1.88 0.34
CA SER A 19 17.29 1.42 1.07
C SER A 19 16.90 0.41 2.16
N ASN A 20 17.83 -0.44 2.56
CA ASN A 20 17.58 -1.40 3.65
C ASN A 20 17.17 -0.68 4.95
N GLU A 21 17.72 0.50 5.22
CA GLU A 21 17.36 1.30 6.38
C GLU A 21 15.90 1.80 6.31
N GLU A 22 15.48 2.34 5.15
CA GLU A 22 14.10 2.76 4.94
C GLU A 22 13.13 1.57 5.05
N GLU A 23 13.46 0.44 4.42
CA GLU A 23 12.63 -0.77 4.47
C GLU A 23 12.49 -1.30 5.91
N ASN A 24 13.58 -1.33 6.68
CA ASN A 24 13.55 -1.75 8.07
C ASN A 24 12.70 -0.80 8.95
N LYS A 25 12.80 0.52 8.77
CA LYS A 25 11.96 1.49 9.48
C LYS A 25 10.47 1.28 9.16
N ILE A 26 10.14 1.06 7.89
CA ILE A 26 8.78 0.79 7.45
C ILE A 26 8.26 -0.51 8.06
N ASN A 27 9.04 -1.59 7.98
CA ASN A 27 8.66 -2.90 8.53
C ASN A 27 8.42 -2.85 10.05
N ASN A 28 9.26 -2.11 10.80
CA ASN A 28 9.07 -1.90 12.23
C ASN A 28 7.76 -1.15 12.52
N SER A 29 7.45 -0.13 11.71
CA SER A 29 6.19 0.62 11.85
C SER A 29 4.97 -0.24 11.51
N ILE A 30 5.06 -1.11 10.49
CA ILE A 30 4.02 -2.07 10.16
C ILE A 30 3.80 -3.06 11.30
N ALA A 31 4.88 -3.61 11.87
CA ALA A 31 4.80 -4.55 12.99
C ALA A 31 4.13 -3.91 14.22
N TYR A 32 4.53 -2.67 14.56
CA TYR A 32 3.92 -1.92 15.66
C TYR A 32 2.45 -1.58 15.39
N PHE A 33 2.11 -1.21 14.16
CA PHE A 33 0.73 -0.97 13.75
C PHE A 33 -0.12 -2.24 13.90
N LYS A 34 0.35 -3.37 13.39
CA LYS A 34 -0.35 -4.66 13.52
C LYS A 34 -0.58 -5.03 14.98
N TYR A 35 0.44 -4.88 15.83
CA TYR A 35 0.32 -5.14 17.26
C TYR A 35 -0.78 -4.29 17.91
N ASN A 36 -0.81 -2.98 17.64
CA ASN A 36 -1.80 -2.07 18.22
C ASN A 36 -3.22 -2.39 17.72
N MET A 37 -3.39 -2.67 16.44
CA MET A 37 -4.69 -3.02 15.86
C MET A 37 -5.18 -4.38 16.40
N GLN A 38 -4.30 -5.37 16.52
CA GLN A 38 -4.66 -6.66 17.12
C GLN A 38 -5.06 -6.51 18.60
N ARG A 39 -4.36 -5.66 19.33
CA ARG A 39 -4.71 -5.37 20.74
C ARG A 39 -6.05 -4.65 20.88
N TYR A 40 -6.38 -3.75 19.95
CA TYR A 40 -7.64 -3.00 19.98
C TYR A 40 -8.86 -3.84 19.57
N PHE A 41 -8.72 -4.58 18.48
CA PHE A 41 -9.83 -5.31 17.86
C PHE A 41 -9.98 -6.75 18.39
N GLY A 42 -8.92 -7.34 18.92
CA GLY A 42 -8.92 -8.73 19.40
C GLY A 42 -9.40 -9.70 18.30
N ASN A 43 -10.41 -10.48 18.65
CA ASN A 43 -10.98 -11.51 17.76
C ASN A 43 -11.92 -10.95 16.67
N SER A 44 -12.18 -9.62 16.66
CA SER A 44 -13.01 -9.01 15.64
C SER A 44 -12.29 -8.88 14.28
N ILE A 45 -10.98 -9.11 14.24
CA ILE A 45 -10.19 -9.10 13.01
C ILE A 45 -9.62 -10.50 12.72
N ILE A 46 -9.68 -10.89 11.45
CA ILE A 46 -9.14 -12.16 10.95
C ILE A 46 -7.67 -11.99 10.59
N GLU A 47 -7.33 -10.87 9.96
CA GLU A 47 -6.03 -10.66 9.35
C GLU A 47 -5.73 -9.15 9.18
N ILE A 48 -4.45 -8.78 9.26
CA ILE A 48 -3.94 -7.48 8.84
C ILE A 48 -2.86 -7.72 7.79
N ARG A 49 -3.05 -7.18 6.60
CA ARG A 49 -2.21 -7.48 5.44
C ARG A 49 -1.79 -6.21 4.71
N GLU A 50 -0.52 -6.16 4.34
CA GLU A 50 -0.05 -5.23 3.33
C GLU A 50 -0.52 -5.68 1.94
N PHE A 51 -0.78 -4.71 1.07
CA PHE A 51 -1.07 -4.95 -0.33
C PHE A 51 -0.51 -3.78 -1.17
N GLY A 52 -0.92 -3.63 -2.40
CA GLY A 52 -0.53 -2.48 -3.20
C GLY A 52 0.95 -2.42 -3.59
N SER A 53 1.47 -1.23 -3.70
CA SER A 53 2.78 -0.98 -4.30
C SER A 53 3.94 -1.40 -3.43
N TYR A 54 3.80 -1.29 -2.11
CA TYR A 54 4.84 -1.69 -1.15
C TYR A 54 5.06 -3.21 -1.17
N GLU A 55 3.99 -3.98 -1.04
CA GLU A 55 4.05 -5.44 -1.10
C GLU A 55 4.62 -5.94 -2.44
N ARG A 56 4.26 -5.27 -3.54
CA ARG A 56 4.77 -5.60 -4.88
C ARG A 56 6.21 -5.13 -5.13
N LYS A 57 6.84 -4.39 -4.19
CA LYS A 57 8.18 -3.80 -4.33
C LYS A 57 8.30 -2.87 -5.54
N THR A 58 7.25 -2.07 -5.75
CA THR A 58 7.17 -1.08 -6.84
C THR A 58 6.89 0.35 -6.34
N ASN A 59 6.86 0.55 -5.03
CA ASN A 59 6.80 1.87 -4.40
C ASN A 59 8.14 2.62 -4.60
N LEU A 60 8.07 3.95 -4.50
CA LEU A 60 9.25 4.82 -4.55
C LEU A 60 9.71 5.18 -3.13
N PRO A 61 11.02 5.48 -2.91
CA PRO A 61 11.48 6.09 -1.67
C PRO A 61 10.77 7.42 -1.39
N ARG A 62 10.48 7.72 -0.12
CA ARG A 62 9.75 8.96 0.25
C ARG A 62 10.50 10.25 -0.12
N LYS A 63 11.83 10.21 -0.16
CA LYS A 63 12.66 11.30 -0.68
C LYS A 63 12.45 11.61 -2.17
N VAL A 64 11.92 10.63 -2.92
CA VAL A 64 11.62 10.75 -4.36
C VAL A 64 10.15 11.09 -4.57
N ASP A 65 9.26 10.45 -3.82
CA ASP A 65 7.83 10.68 -3.82
C ASP A 65 7.32 10.81 -2.38
N SER A 66 7.06 12.05 -1.96
CA SER A 66 6.54 12.35 -0.61
C SER A 66 5.16 11.72 -0.34
N ASN A 67 4.44 11.34 -1.41
CA ASN A 67 3.16 10.65 -1.33
C ASN A 67 3.27 9.13 -1.32
N SER A 68 4.50 8.59 -1.38
CA SER A 68 4.69 7.15 -1.29
C SER A 68 4.11 6.60 0.02
N ASP A 69 3.32 5.54 -0.10
CA ASP A 69 2.49 4.96 0.94
C ASP A 69 2.69 3.44 1.08
N VAL A 70 2.14 2.92 2.15
CA VAL A 70 1.92 1.49 2.35
C VAL A 70 0.42 1.27 2.50
N ASP A 71 -0.14 0.52 1.57
CA ASP A 71 -1.52 0.09 1.63
C ASP A 71 -1.66 -1.05 2.64
N ILE A 72 -2.56 -0.89 3.63
CA ILE A 72 -2.85 -1.90 4.66
C ILE A 72 -4.34 -2.21 4.64
N MET A 73 -4.66 -3.48 4.56
CA MET A 73 -6.01 -4.00 4.69
C MET A 73 -6.20 -4.60 6.09
N ILE A 74 -7.23 -4.17 6.83
CA ILE A 74 -7.68 -4.82 8.06
C ILE A 74 -8.92 -5.64 7.70
N VAL A 75 -8.78 -6.95 7.75
CA VAL A 75 -9.83 -7.90 7.42
C VAL A 75 -10.61 -8.23 8.69
N PHE A 76 -11.85 -7.80 8.76
CA PHE A 76 -12.74 -8.06 9.86
C PHE A 76 -13.50 -9.38 9.67
N ASP A 77 -13.86 -10.00 10.78
CA ASP A 77 -14.95 -10.97 10.78
C ASP A 77 -16.25 -10.22 10.48
N ASP A 78 -17.02 -10.74 9.49
CA ASP A 78 -18.19 -10.02 8.98
C ASP A 78 -19.36 -10.12 9.97
N ASP A 79 -19.60 -9.05 10.69
CA ASP A 79 -20.74 -8.91 11.62
C ASP A 79 -21.98 -8.25 10.97
N GLY A 80 -21.98 -8.10 9.63
CA GLY A 80 -23.06 -7.47 8.87
C GLY A 80 -23.02 -5.93 8.90
N SER A 81 -22.01 -5.33 9.50
CA SER A 81 -21.86 -3.86 9.52
C SER A 81 -21.56 -3.30 8.13
N THR A 82 -21.92 -2.02 7.95
CA THR A 82 -21.61 -1.32 6.70
C THR A 82 -20.11 -1.04 6.55
N PRO A 83 -19.59 -0.88 5.33
CA PRO A 83 -18.20 -0.52 5.09
C PRO A 83 -17.77 0.75 5.84
N GLN A 84 -18.66 1.73 5.96
CA GLN A 84 -18.38 2.97 6.69
C GLN A 84 -18.27 2.73 8.21
N THR A 85 -19.04 1.80 8.76
CA THR A 85 -18.95 1.43 10.18
C THR A 85 -17.56 0.86 10.50
N TYR A 86 -17.04 -0.06 9.67
CA TYR A 86 -15.68 -0.59 9.84
C TYR A 86 -14.61 0.49 9.67
N LEU A 87 -14.78 1.40 8.71
CA LEU A 87 -13.86 2.53 8.54
C LEU A 87 -13.82 3.43 9.78
N ASN A 88 -14.97 3.72 10.38
CA ASN A 88 -15.07 4.50 11.62
C ASN A 88 -14.42 3.77 12.80
N ARG A 89 -14.53 2.44 12.89
CA ARG A 89 -13.84 1.63 13.91
C ARG A 89 -12.32 1.74 13.75
N ILE A 90 -11.80 1.62 12.53
CA ILE A 90 -10.37 1.81 12.22
C ILE A 90 -9.93 3.21 12.63
N ARG A 91 -10.68 4.24 12.27
CA ARG A 91 -10.37 5.63 12.63
C ARG A 91 -10.19 5.80 14.13
N ARG A 92 -11.13 5.32 14.94
CA ARG A 92 -11.05 5.39 16.41
C ARG A 92 -9.82 4.68 16.97
N ALA A 93 -9.49 3.50 16.44
CA ALA A 93 -8.30 2.77 16.86
C ALA A 93 -7.02 3.53 16.53
N VAL A 94 -6.93 4.09 15.31
CA VAL A 94 -5.77 4.88 14.87
C VAL A 94 -5.64 6.16 15.69
N GLU A 95 -6.73 6.89 15.94
CA GLU A 95 -6.74 8.10 16.78
C GLU A 95 -6.27 7.81 18.20
N LEU A 96 -6.61 6.64 18.77
CA LEU A 96 -6.20 6.24 20.11
C LEU A 96 -4.68 6.01 20.21
N TYR A 97 -4.08 5.30 19.25
CA TYR A 97 -2.66 4.91 19.32
C TYR A 97 -1.70 5.88 18.65
N TYR A 98 -2.21 6.77 17.78
CA TYR A 98 -1.42 7.67 16.93
C TYR A 98 -1.88 9.13 17.05
N SER A 99 -2.32 9.56 18.23
CA SER A 99 -2.88 10.89 18.48
C SER A 99 -1.99 12.07 18.10
N SER A 100 -0.66 11.86 18.00
CA SER A 100 0.31 12.88 17.57
C SER A 100 0.58 12.90 16.06
N SER A 101 -0.03 11.99 15.31
CA SER A 101 0.15 11.88 13.87
C SER A 101 -0.98 12.59 13.10
N ASP A 102 -0.75 12.93 11.83
CA ASP A 102 -1.80 13.45 10.96
C ASP A 102 -2.69 12.29 10.48
N ILE A 103 -3.96 12.35 10.90
CA ILE A 103 -4.96 11.31 10.59
C ILE A 103 -6.08 11.94 9.79
N LYS A 104 -6.31 11.43 8.58
CA LYS A 104 -7.36 11.90 7.67
C LYS A 104 -8.19 10.74 7.15
N GLN A 105 -9.47 11.00 6.93
CA GLN A 105 -10.27 10.09 6.11
C GLN A 105 -10.17 10.52 4.64
N SER A 106 -9.70 9.60 3.80
CA SER A 106 -9.69 9.73 2.35
C SER A 106 -10.41 8.52 1.78
N SER A 107 -11.75 8.63 1.62
CA SER A 107 -12.58 7.49 1.20
C SER A 107 -11.94 6.76 0.00
N PRO A 108 -11.75 5.45 0.04
CA PRO A 108 -12.29 4.50 1.03
C PRO A 108 -11.36 4.18 2.23
N THR A 109 -10.34 4.98 2.52
CA THR A 109 -9.28 4.68 3.48
C THR A 109 -9.23 5.65 4.65
N ILE A 110 -8.58 5.23 5.75
CA ILE A 110 -8.00 6.12 6.75
C ILE A 110 -6.51 6.29 6.40
N VAL A 111 -6.09 7.53 6.26
CA VAL A 111 -4.68 7.90 6.05
C VAL A 111 -4.07 8.24 7.39
N LEU A 112 -2.99 7.54 7.73
CA LEU A 112 -2.14 7.83 8.88
C LEU A 112 -0.78 8.28 8.35
N ASP A 113 -0.47 9.57 8.43
CA ASP A 113 0.81 10.11 7.99
C ASP A 113 1.77 10.25 9.17
N MET A 114 2.83 9.46 9.11
CA MET A 114 3.97 9.51 10.01
C MET A 114 5.17 10.09 9.25
N ASN A 115 6.10 10.75 9.95
CA ASN A 115 7.20 11.48 9.30
C ASN A 115 7.96 10.68 8.23
N HIS A 116 8.15 9.38 8.44
CA HIS A 116 8.94 8.51 7.57
C HIS A 116 8.11 7.63 6.65
N ILE A 117 6.78 7.47 6.89
CA ILE A 117 5.88 6.66 6.09
C ILE A 117 4.43 7.11 6.25
N LYS A 118 3.63 6.90 5.22
CA LYS A 118 2.19 7.07 5.21
C LYS A 118 1.52 5.69 5.06
N PHE A 119 0.55 5.40 5.90
CA PHE A 119 -0.31 4.23 5.76
C PHE A 119 -1.67 4.65 5.20
N GLU A 120 -2.13 3.92 4.18
CA GLU A 120 -3.51 3.99 3.70
C GLU A 120 -4.23 2.71 4.14
N ILE A 121 -5.15 2.86 5.11
CA ILE A 121 -5.73 1.73 5.83
C ILE A 121 -7.16 1.54 5.34
N THR A 122 -7.42 0.37 4.74
CA THR A 122 -8.71 0.02 4.15
C THR A 122 -9.39 -1.08 4.96
N PRO A 123 -10.67 -0.93 5.34
CA PRO A 123 -11.43 -2.03 5.91
C PRO A 123 -11.72 -3.06 4.83
N ALA A 124 -11.66 -4.33 5.21
CA ALA A 124 -12.05 -5.45 4.39
C ALA A 124 -12.84 -6.47 5.20
N ILE A 125 -13.59 -7.32 4.52
CA ILE A 125 -14.21 -8.52 5.04
C ILE A 125 -13.83 -9.71 4.17
N LYS A 126 -13.98 -10.92 4.70
CA LYS A 126 -13.73 -12.15 3.95
C LYS A 126 -15.02 -12.98 3.88
N LYS A 127 -15.49 -13.23 2.64
CA LYS A 127 -16.67 -14.08 2.37
C LYS A 127 -16.32 -15.12 1.33
N TYR A 128 -16.67 -16.37 1.59
CA TYR A 128 -16.45 -17.49 0.65
C TYR A 128 -14.99 -17.62 0.16
N GLY A 129 -14.03 -17.25 1.02
CA GLY A 129 -12.60 -17.28 0.68
C GLY A 129 -12.09 -16.06 -0.11
N LEU A 130 -12.98 -15.16 -0.51
CA LEU A 130 -12.67 -13.93 -1.25
C LEU A 130 -12.61 -12.71 -0.33
N TYR A 131 -11.79 -11.73 -0.70
CA TYR A 131 -11.72 -10.46 0.01
C TYR A 131 -12.63 -9.42 -0.62
N TYR A 132 -13.29 -8.64 0.22
CA TYR A 132 -14.11 -7.51 -0.18
C TYR A 132 -13.64 -6.26 0.54
N ILE A 133 -13.30 -5.21 -0.18
CA ILE A 133 -12.90 -3.91 0.36
C ILE A 133 -14.00 -2.88 0.21
N LYS A 134 -13.96 -1.83 1.03
CA LYS A 134 -14.87 -0.69 0.91
C LYS A 134 -14.72 -0.04 -0.47
N ASN A 135 -15.85 0.15 -1.14
CA ASN A 135 -15.97 0.94 -2.37
C ASN A 135 -17.24 1.78 -2.25
N GLU A 136 -17.09 3.09 -2.05
CA GLU A 136 -18.19 3.99 -1.71
C GLU A 136 -18.96 3.47 -0.48
N ASP A 137 -20.26 3.18 -0.60
CA ASP A 137 -21.10 2.65 0.47
C ASP A 137 -21.31 1.12 0.38
N SER A 138 -20.60 0.45 -0.52
CA SER A 138 -20.71 -0.99 -0.78
C SER A 138 -19.39 -1.72 -0.59
N TRP A 139 -19.46 -3.05 -0.69
CA TRP A 139 -18.31 -3.93 -0.74
C TRP A 139 -17.97 -4.29 -2.18
N LYS A 140 -16.70 -4.17 -2.55
CA LYS A 140 -16.16 -4.59 -3.85
C LYS A 140 -15.18 -5.74 -3.65
N GLU A 141 -15.37 -6.81 -4.40
CA GLU A 141 -14.41 -7.91 -4.45
C GLU A 141 -13.03 -7.43 -4.89
N THR A 142 -11.99 -7.96 -4.26
CA THR A 142 -10.60 -7.72 -4.60
C THR A 142 -9.79 -8.99 -4.50
N ASP A 143 -8.84 -9.15 -5.40
CA ASP A 143 -7.88 -10.26 -5.38
C ASP A 143 -6.44 -9.72 -5.39
N CYS A 144 -6.07 -9.09 -4.29
CA CYS A 144 -4.75 -8.50 -4.13
C CYS A 144 -3.62 -9.54 -4.20
N LEU A 145 -3.91 -10.80 -3.87
CA LEU A 145 -2.95 -11.90 -3.98
C LEU A 145 -2.67 -12.24 -5.45
N LYS A 146 -3.72 -12.37 -6.25
CA LYS A 146 -3.60 -12.65 -7.68
C LYS A 146 -2.84 -11.54 -8.40
N ASP A 147 -3.10 -10.28 -8.04
CA ASP A 147 -2.39 -9.14 -8.61
C ASP A 147 -0.89 -9.20 -8.31
N ARG A 148 -0.52 -9.53 -7.06
CA ARG A 148 0.87 -9.74 -6.67
C ARG A 148 1.52 -10.89 -7.46
N ASP A 149 0.85 -12.04 -7.49
CA ASP A 149 1.38 -13.25 -8.10
C ASP A 149 1.51 -13.10 -9.62
N ASN A 150 0.54 -12.44 -10.27
CA ASN A 150 0.62 -12.07 -11.68
C ASN A 150 1.84 -11.17 -11.95
N LEU A 151 2.06 -10.14 -11.14
CA LEU A 151 3.22 -9.28 -11.32
C LEU A 151 4.53 -10.06 -11.13
N ILE A 152 4.63 -10.94 -10.14
CA ILE A 152 5.81 -11.80 -9.93
C ILE A 152 6.05 -12.66 -11.17
N LYS A 153 5.02 -13.32 -11.69
CA LYS A 153 5.09 -14.17 -12.89
C LYS A 153 5.57 -13.38 -14.12
N VAL A 154 4.89 -12.25 -14.41
CA VAL A 154 5.21 -11.42 -15.58
C VAL A 154 6.63 -10.83 -15.45
N ASN A 155 7.02 -10.38 -14.25
CA ASN A 155 8.36 -9.85 -14.01
C ASN A 155 9.45 -10.89 -14.27
N LYS A 156 9.24 -12.15 -13.82
CA LYS A 156 10.15 -13.26 -14.07
C LYS A 156 10.24 -13.59 -15.58
N GLN A 157 9.11 -13.63 -16.27
CA GLN A 157 9.06 -13.90 -17.72
C GLN A 157 9.77 -12.83 -18.56
N ASN A 158 9.91 -11.62 -18.03
CA ASN A 158 10.57 -10.48 -18.68
C ASN A 158 11.93 -10.14 -18.04
N ASN A 159 12.70 -11.15 -17.62
CA ASN A 159 14.05 -10.99 -17.07
C ASN A 159 14.13 -9.97 -15.94
N TYR A 160 13.09 -9.90 -15.07
CA TYR A 160 12.97 -8.99 -13.92
C TYR A 160 12.98 -7.49 -14.29
N LYS A 161 12.63 -7.14 -15.53
CA LYS A 161 12.64 -5.74 -15.99
C LYS A 161 11.32 -4.99 -15.72
N ILE A 162 10.22 -5.68 -15.40
CA ILE A 162 8.90 -5.04 -15.24
C ILE A 162 8.86 -4.15 -14.00
N LYS A 163 9.30 -4.63 -12.83
CA LYS A 163 9.33 -3.81 -11.60
C LYS A 163 10.21 -2.55 -11.74
N PRO A 164 11.44 -2.61 -12.29
CA PRO A 164 12.22 -1.42 -12.65
C PRO A 164 11.47 -0.43 -13.54
N ILE A 165 10.81 -0.91 -14.60
CA ILE A 165 10.03 -0.07 -15.52
C ILE A 165 8.88 0.62 -14.79
N ILE A 166 8.13 -0.09 -13.95
CA ILE A 166 7.05 0.50 -13.14
C ILE A 166 7.59 1.65 -12.27
N ARG A 167 8.75 1.47 -11.59
CA ARG A 167 9.36 2.54 -10.78
C ARG A 167 9.81 3.72 -11.62
N LEU A 168 10.38 3.50 -12.79
CA LEU A 168 10.78 4.57 -13.71
C LEU A 168 9.58 5.38 -14.18
N ILE A 169 8.46 4.73 -14.54
CA ILE A 169 7.23 5.40 -14.95
C ILE A 169 6.65 6.23 -13.80
N LYS A 170 6.61 5.66 -12.57
CA LYS A 170 6.18 6.40 -11.38
C LYS A 170 7.07 7.62 -11.12
N TYR A 171 8.39 7.45 -11.18
CA TYR A 171 9.35 8.53 -11.02
C TYR A 171 9.16 9.63 -12.05
N TRP A 172 9.01 9.27 -13.31
CA TRP A 172 8.73 10.24 -14.38
C TRP A 172 7.43 11.00 -14.12
N ASN A 173 6.37 10.33 -13.70
CA ASN A 173 5.09 10.94 -13.34
C ASN A 173 5.25 11.96 -12.19
N VAL A 174 5.94 11.60 -11.12
CA VAL A 174 6.22 12.49 -10.00
C VAL A 174 7.07 13.69 -10.43
N SER A 175 8.16 13.45 -11.20
CA SER A 175 9.11 14.50 -11.63
C SER A 175 8.49 15.54 -12.55
N LYS A 176 7.41 15.20 -13.24
CA LYS A 176 6.68 16.09 -14.15
C LYS A 176 5.43 16.74 -13.54
N ASN A 177 5.18 16.51 -12.21
CA ASN A 177 3.96 16.96 -11.54
C ASN A 177 2.66 16.54 -12.25
N TYR A 178 2.69 15.45 -13.00
CA TYR A 178 1.48 14.90 -13.60
C TYR A 178 0.59 14.34 -12.47
N LYS A 179 -0.56 14.97 -12.24
CA LYS A 179 -1.62 14.47 -11.34
C LYS A 179 -2.34 13.21 -11.88
N CYS A 180 -1.75 12.55 -12.87
CA CYS A 180 -2.29 11.32 -13.41
C CYS A 180 -2.04 10.19 -12.43
N LYS A 181 -3.05 9.79 -11.66
CA LYS A 181 -3.04 8.49 -10.99
C LYS A 181 -2.96 7.43 -12.08
N LEU A 182 -1.78 6.87 -12.30
CA LEU A 182 -1.60 5.69 -13.12
C LEU A 182 -2.31 4.52 -12.40
N ASN A 183 -3.63 4.46 -12.58
CA ASN A 183 -4.43 3.28 -12.25
C ASN A 183 -4.08 2.18 -13.27
N ILE A 184 -2.90 1.57 -13.11
CA ILE A 184 -2.45 0.48 -13.98
C ILE A 184 -3.30 -0.80 -13.78
N TYR A 185 -4.22 -0.80 -12.82
CA TYR A 185 -4.96 -2.00 -12.39
C TYR A 185 -6.48 -1.81 -12.21
N ASN A 186 -7.10 -0.78 -12.80
CA ASN A 186 -8.56 -0.68 -12.80
C ASN A 186 -9.12 -1.04 -14.19
N ARG A 187 -9.09 -2.33 -14.53
CA ARG A 187 -10.01 -2.97 -15.48
C ARG A 187 -10.29 -4.39 -15.06
#